data_d182ec403926d1ec516cbc12dfc19a2b
#
_entry.id   d182ec403926d1ec516cbc12dfc19a2b
#
_cell.length_a   1.000
_cell.length_b   1.000
_cell.length_c   1.000
_cell.angle_alpha   90.00
_cell.angle_beta   90.00
_cell.angle_gamma   90.00
#
_symmetry.space_group_name_H-M   'P 1'
#
loop_
_entity.id
_entity.type
_entity.pdbx_description
1 polymer ?
#
loop_
_entity_poly.entity_id
_entity_poly.type
_entity_poly.pdbx_seq_one_letter_code
_entity_poly.pdbx_strand_id
1 'polypeptide(L)' 'MADVLFPRLSEQEPTAEGVLATWFVSDGDQVAGGQLLGEVMVEKVSGEVVAPASGRVRLLVSEDQTVRQGEVIAQVD' A
#
# COMPACT_ATOMS: atom_id res chain seq x y z
N MET A 1 9.53 11.57 -6.80
CA MET A 1 8.29 10.81 -6.58
C MET A 1 8.67 9.40 -6.18
N ALA A 2 8.19 8.94 -5.03
CA ALA A 2 8.49 7.61 -4.52
C ALA A 2 7.26 6.72 -4.66
N ASP A 3 7.45 5.54 -5.23
CA ASP A 3 6.36 4.57 -5.37
C ASP A 3 6.15 3.80 -4.08
N VAL A 4 4.88 3.58 -3.73
CA VAL A 4 4.48 2.74 -2.62
C VAL A 4 3.94 1.45 -3.21
N LEU A 5 4.59 0.33 -2.90
CA LEU A 5 4.24 -0.96 -3.48
C LEU A 5 3.41 -1.79 -2.50
N PHE A 6 2.52 -2.60 -3.06
CA PHE A 6 1.82 -3.62 -2.30
C PHE A 6 2.88 -4.62 -1.79
N PRO A 7 3.00 -4.83 -0.47
CA PRO A 7 4.06 -5.68 0.06
C PRO A 7 3.88 -7.14 -0.36
N ARG A 8 4.99 -7.84 -0.50
CA ARG A 8 4.99 -9.26 -0.87
C ARG A 8 4.82 -10.10 0.39
N LEU A 9 3.58 -10.37 0.74
CA LEU A 9 3.24 -11.12 1.94
C LEU A 9 3.28 -12.63 1.72
N SER A 10 3.12 -13.11 0.49
CA SER A 10 3.20 -14.52 0.16
C SER A 10 4.34 -14.77 -0.80
N GLU A 11 5.44 -15.34 -0.31
CA GLU A 11 6.59 -15.68 -1.14
C GLU A 11 6.38 -16.99 -1.90
N GLN A 12 5.52 -17.86 -1.38
CA GLN A 12 5.22 -19.14 -2.01
C GLN A 12 4.34 -18.96 -3.24
N GLU A 13 3.52 -17.94 -3.25
CA GLU A 13 2.68 -17.60 -4.39
C GLU A 13 2.86 -16.13 -4.74
N PRO A 14 3.97 -15.77 -5.43
CA PRO A 14 4.26 -14.37 -5.71
C PRO A 14 3.25 -13.69 -6.62
N THR A 15 2.43 -14.47 -7.34
CA THR A 15 1.36 -13.94 -8.18
C THR A 15 0.02 -13.85 -7.45
N ALA A 16 -0.04 -14.26 -6.17
CA ALA A 16 -1.28 -14.19 -5.41
C ALA A 16 -1.74 -12.74 -5.30
N GLU A 17 -3.04 -12.57 -5.48
CA GLU A 17 -3.65 -11.24 -5.35
C GLU A 17 -4.03 -10.98 -3.91
N GLY A 18 -3.97 -9.72 -3.52
CA GLY A 18 -4.39 -9.29 -2.21
C GLY A 18 -5.43 -8.20 -2.31
N VAL A 19 -5.80 -7.67 -1.17
CA VAL A 19 -6.82 -6.64 -1.05
C VAL A 19 -6.24 -5.49 -0.24
N LEU A 20 -6.51 -4.26 -0.68
CA LEU A 20 -6.25 -3.09 0.13
C LEU A 20 -7.39 -2.98 1.13
N ALA A 21 -7.12 -3.36 2.38
CA ALA A 21 -8.16 -3.44 3.40
C ALA A 21 -8.60 -2.05 3.87
N THR A 22 -7.64 -1.16 4.15
CA THR A 22 -7.98 0.19 4.59
C THR A 22 -6.84 1.17 4.32
N TRP A 23 -7.21 2.42 4.06
CA TRP A 23 -6.30 3.57 4.06
C TRP A 23 -6.51 4.36 5.34
N PHE A 24 -5.41 4.71 6.02
CA PHE A 24 -5.45 5.57 7.21
C PHE A 24 -5.22 7.04 6.87
N VAL A 25 -4.95 7.34 5.61
CA VAL A 25 -4.72 8.70 5.11
C VAL A 25 -5.64 8.94 3.92
N SER A 26 -5.82 10.23 3.60
CA SER A 26 -6.60 10.63 2.43
C SER A 26 -5.67 11.05 1.31
N ASP A 27 -6.17 10.95 0.09
CA ASP A 27 -5.43 11.41 -1.09
C ASP A 27 -5.06 12.88 -0.92
N GLY A 28 -3.79 13.19 -1.11
CA GLY A 28 -3.29 14.54 -0.95
C GLY A 28 -2.78 14.89 0.44
N ASP A 29 -2.90 13.98 1.42
CA ASP A 29 -2.39 14.23 2.76
C ASP A 29 -0.88 14.35 2.78
N GLN A 30 -0.38 15.20 3.68
CA GLN A 30 1.04 15.28 3.97
C GLN A 30 1.42 14.12 4.89
N VAL A 31 2.44 13.35 4.50
CA VAL A 31 2.90 12.21 5.27
C VAL A 31 4.40 12.30 5.54
N ALA A 32 4.83 11.62 6.59
CA ALA A 32 6.26 11.50 6.93
C ALA A 32 6.77 10.13 6.52
N GLY A 33 8.04 10.03 6.17
CA GLY A 33 8.67 8.76 5.88
C GLY A 33 8.52 7.81 7.05
N GLY A 34 8.08 6.57 6.79
CA GLY A 34 7.82 5.58 7.82
C GLY A 34 6.41 5.64 8.40
N GLN A 35 5.63 6.66 8.07
CA GLN A 35 4.26 6.78 8.56
C GLN A 35 3.39 5.66 7.99
N LEU A 36 2.52 5.10 8.84
CA LEU A 36 1.59 4.06 8.42
C LEU A 36 0.53 4.66 7.49
N LEU A 37 0.44 4.14 6.28
CA LEU A 37 -0.50 4.62 5.28
C LEU A 37 -1.76 3.76 5.21
N GLY A 38 -1.64 2.46 5.38
CA GLY A 38 -2.77 1.56 5.25
C GLY A 38 -2.44 0.14 5.62
N GLU A 39 -3.44 -0.73 5.48
CA GLU A 39 -3.30 -2.17 5.70
C GLU A 39 -3.75 -2.94 4.47
N VAL A 40 -3.09 -4.05 4.24
CA VAL A 40 -3.38 -4.95 3.12
C VAL A 40 -3.50 -6.37 3.64
N MET A 41 -4.14 -7.22 2.85
CA MET A 41 -4.25 -8.64 3.16
C MET A 41 -4.00 -9.48 1.92
N VAL A 42 -3.27 -10.60 2.11
CA VAL A 42 -3.15 -11.65 1.11
C VAL A 42 -3.56 -12.93 1.83
N GLU A 43 -4.69 -13.51 1.42
CA GLU A 43 -5.30 -14.65 2.09
C GLU A 43 -5.55 -14.35 3.57
N LYS A 44 -4.85 -15.03 4.48
CA LYS A 44 -5.00 -14.84 5.92
C LYS A 44 -3.88 -14.01 6.53
N VAL A 45 -3.00 -13.47 5.70
CA VAL A 45 -1.86 -12.69 6.16
C VAL A 45 -2.14 -11.22 5.93
N SER A 46 -2.00 -10.42 6.98
CA SER A 46 -2.14 -8.97 6.88
C SER A 46 -0.76 -8.31 6.94
N GLY A 47 -0.65 -7.17 6.30
CA GLY A 47 0.58 -6.40 6.28
C GLY A 47 0.29 -4.92 6.36
N GLU A 48 1.32 -4.16 6.70
CA GLU A 48 1.23 -2.71 6.81
C GLU A 48 1.92 -2.06 5.62
N VAL A 49 1.37 -0.94 5.19
CA VAL A 49 1.94 -0.12 4.14
C VAL A 49 2.42 1.17 4.77
N VAL A 50 3.71 1.46 4.63
CA VAL A 50 4.29 2.68 5.20
C VAL A 50 4.85 3.58 4.10
N ALA A 51 4.95 4.87 4.39
CA ALA A 51 5.47 5.84 3.44
C ALA A 51 6.99 5.64 3.28
N PRO A 52 7.47 5.53 2.03
CA PRO A 52 8.91 5.39 1.78
C PRO A 52 9.68 6.70 1.94
N ALA A 53 8.96 7.82 1.94
CA ALA A 53 9.57 9.15 2.05
C ALA A 53 8.52 10.12 2.58
N SER A 54 8.97 11.29 3.02
CA SER A 54 8.07 12.36 3.42
C SER A 54 7.59 13.12 2.18
N GLY A 55 6.37 13.59 2.21
CA GLY A 55 5.79 14.35 1.12
C GLY A 55 4.28 14.22 1.08
N ARG A 56 3.71 14.51 -0.07
CA ARG A 56 2.27 14.44 -0.26
C ARG A 56 1.91 13.11 -0.91
N VAL A 57 0.98 12.38 -0.29
CA VAL A 57 0.60 11.07 -0.77
C VAL A 57 -0.49 11.16 -1.84
N ARG A 58 -0.35 10.33 -2.88
CA ARG A 58 -1.36 10.16 -3.92
C ARG A 58 -1.79 8.69 -3.90
N LEU A 59 -3.07 8.44 -3.65
CA LEU A 59 -3.61 7.09 -3.59
C LEU A 59 -4.05 6.67 -5.00
N LEU A 60 -3.58 5.51 -5.44
CA LEU A 60 -3.85 5.02 -6.80
C LEU A 60 -4.88 3.89 -6.81
N VAL A 61 -5.18 3.31 -5.65
CA VAL A 61 -6.19 2.25 -5.53
C VAL A 61 -7.15 2.59 -4.40
N SER A 62 -8.33 2.00 -4.45
CA SER A 62 -9.39 2.22 -3.46
C SER A 62 -9.40 1.09 -2.44
N GLU A 63 -10.01 1.35 -1.27
CA GLU A 63 -10.25 0.30 -0.30
C GLU A 63 -11.09 -0.81 -0.92
N ASP A 64 -10.82 -2.03 -0.49
CA ASP A 64 -11.47 -3.26 -0.97
C ASP A 64 -11.13 -3.63 -2.41
N GLN A 65 -10.24 -2.88 -3.06
CA GLN A 65 -9.78 -3.21 -4.40
C GLN A 65 -8.78 -4.36 -4.36
N THR A 66 -8.94 -5.30 -5.28
CA THR A 66 -7.99 -6.40 -5.46
C THR A 66 -6.76 -5.90 -6.19
N VAL A 67 -5.59 -6.21 -5.65
CA VAL A 67 -4.31 -5.74 -6.19
C VAL A 67 -3.32 -6.89 -6.14
N ARG A 68 -2.41 -6.94 -7.10
CA ARG A 68 -1.33 -7.92 -7.08
C ARG A 68 -0.20 -7.44 -6.19
N GLN A 69 0.47 -8.39 -5.56
CA GLN A 69 1.67 -8.10 -4.79
C GLN A 69 2.72 -7.45 -5.69
N GLY A 70 3.36 -6.40 -5.20
CA GLY A 70 4.39 -5.68 -5.94
C GLY A 70 3.88 -4.56 -6.84
N GLU A 71 2.57 -4.43 -7.02
CA GLU A 71 2.03 -3.31 -7.80
C GLU A 71 2.11 -2.00 -7.04
N VAL A 72 2.20 -0.91 -7.77
CA VAL A 72 2.21 0.43 -7.19
C VAL A 72 0.80 0.78 -6.75
N ILE A 73 0.61 1.06 -5.47
CA ILE A 73 -0.70 1.37 -4.90
C ILE A 73 -0.84 2.83 -4.47
N ALA A 74 0.28 3.52 -4.36
CA ALA A 74 0.30 4.95 -4.03
C ALA A 74 1.65 5.53 -4.45
N GLN A 75 1.75 6.85 -4.38
CA GLN A 75 2.99 7.57 -4.64
C GLN A 75 3.12 8.71 -3.63
N VAL A 76 4.37 9.05 -3.28
CA VAL A 76 4.66 10.18 -2.40
C VAL A 76 5.54 11.15 -3.18
N ASP A 77 5.06 12.38 -3.31
CA ASP A 77 5.79 13.46 -4.02
C ASP A 77 6.71 14.23 -3.09
#